data_ea7719b0bc19fa40161a6147e31366e6
#
_entry.id   ea7719b0bc19fa40161a6147e31366e6
#
_cell.length_a   1.000
_cell.length_b   1.000
_cell.length_c   1.000
_cell.angle_alpha   90.00
_cell.angle_beta   90.00
_cell.angle_gamma   90.00
#
_symmetry.space_group_name_H-M   'P 1'
#
loop_
_entity.id
_entity.type
_entity.pdbx_description
1 polymer ?
#
loop_
_entity_poly.entity_id
_entity_poly.type
_entity_poly.pdbx_seq_one_letter_code
_entity_poly.pdbx_strand_id
1 'polypeptide(L)'
;STGSIQINRPGLNGFIFCDSIIVGHYVGGLGQKCPSSVLYFSEKGNFIDTIPNIIPELGTGQVDDISSISVRKGFGLLGGIIHIQYSNGKQSICVPNHTALWKNNNEIRFKELFTDTIYTLKDYQLEKHMIFNTGKYHWPAEERTLSENNSDRILVSYAIENNKLLYFQFIRGLYTEKPVLYNGIYDKKTKVTHIALADNKFIDDLTQLMPFNPTFFNEKGEYASLVQADDILSWLEEHPEIKIEKELSVLKELNEESNPVVVLVK
;
A
#
# COMPACT_ATOMS: atom_id res chain seq x y z
N SER A 1 -5.79 25.25 -17.62
CA SER A 1 -4.50 24.90 -18.21
C SER A 1 -3.90 23.78 -17.38
N THR A 2 -3.83 22.62 -17.96
CA THR A 2 -3.15 21.49 -17.35
C THR A 2 -1.70 21.53 -17.83
N GLY A 3 -0.80 21.95 -16.95
CA GLY A 3 0.64 21.80 -17.19
C GLY A 3 1.06 20.35 -17.03
N SER A 4 2.05 19.91 -17.78
CA SER A 4 2.73 18.64 -17.55
C SER A 4 4.09 18.90 -16.91
N ILE A 5 4.46 18.09 -15.92
CA ILE A 5 5.77 18.12 -15.29
C ILE A 5 6.48 16.84 -15.71
N GLN A 6 7.65 16.97 -16.32
CA GLN A 6 8.46 15.82 -16.67
C GLN A 6 9.47 15.54 -15.55
N ILE A 7 9.33 14.42 -14.89
CA ILE A 7 10.32 13.90 -13.93
C ILE A 7 11.14 12.84 -14.67
N ASN A 8 12.38 13.14 -14.93
CA ASN A 8 13.28 12.24 -15.68
C ASN A 8 13.93 11.19 -14.76
N ARG A 9 13.08 10.41 -14.06
CA ARG A 9 13.49 9.33 -13.16
C ARG A 9 12.56 8.12 -13.37
N PRO A 10 12.96 7.12 -14.14
CA PRO A 10 12.21 5.88 -14.27
C PRO A 10 12.20 5.13 -12.93
N GLY A 11 11.10 4.44 -12.63
CA GLY A 11 10.97 3.61 -11.44
C GLY A 11 10.36 4.29 -10.20
N LEU A 12 9.78 5.50 -10.33
CA LEU A 12 8.93 6.05 -9.28
C LEU A 12 7.67 5.21 -9.14
N ASN A 13 7.44 4.71 -7.94
CA ASN A 13 6.28 3.87 -7.63
C ASN A 13 5.08 4.65 -7.05
N GLY A 14 5.29 5.89 -6.67
CA GLY A 14 4.26 6.79 -6.18
C GLY A 14 4.83 8.16 -5.89
N PHE A 15 3.96 9.16 -5.84
CA PHE A 15 4.37 10.52 -5.50
C PHE A 15 3.24 11.27 -4.79
N ILE A 16 3.63 12.26 -4.00
CA ILE A 16 2.73 13.16 -3.28
C ILE A 16 3.14 14.60 -3.56
N PHE A 17 2.15 15.47 -3.77
CA PHE A 17 2.34 16.90 -3.77
C PHE A 17 2.18 17.46 -2.36
N CYS A 18 3.15 18.22 -1.90
CA CYS A 18 3.10 18.92 -0.63
C CYS A 18 3.65 20.35 -0.84
N ASP A 19 2.75 21.32 -0.78
CA ASP A 19 3.04 22.72 -1.09
C ASP A 19 3.70 22.87 -2.47
N SER A 20 4.94 23.33 -2.54
CA SER A 20 5.73 23.50 -3.76
C SER A 20 6.69 22.34 -4.06
N ILE A 21 6.55 21.21 -3.36
CA ILE A 21 7.45 20.06 -3.46
C ILE A 21 6.68 18.83 -3.93
N ILE A 22 7.32 18.05 -4.79
CA ILE A 22 6.88 16.71 -5.15
C ILE A 22 7.78 15.72 -4.41
N VAL A 23 7.18 14.82 -3.67
CA VAL A 23 7.88 13.74 -2.97
C VAL A 23 7.54 12.43 -3.64
N GLY A 24 8.53 11.72 -4.13
CA GLY A 24 8.37 10.45 -4.83
C GLY A 24 9.07 9.30 -4.10
N HIS A 25 8.46 8.12 -4.15
CA HIS A 25 9.10 6.88 -3.71
C HIS A 25 9.67 6.15 -4.91
N TYR A 26 10.96 5.88 -4.86
CA TYR A 26 11.70 5.22 -5.92
C TYR A 26 12.04 3.79 -5.51
N VAL A 27 11.59 2.83 -6.30
CA VAL A 27 11.76 1.39 -5.99
C VAL A 27 12.82 0.74 -6.86
N GLY A 28 13.26 1.42 -7.91
CA GLY A 28 14.19 0.87 -8.89
C GLY A 28 13.54 -0.10 -9.86
N GLY A 29 14.28 -0.37 -10.96
CA GLY A 29 13.89 -1.36 -11.95
C GLY A 29 14.69 -2.66 -11.81
N LEU A 30 14.22 -3.69 -12.49
CA LEU A 30 14.93 -4.96 -12.64
C LEU A 30 16.37 -4.74 -13.13
N GLY A 31 17.35 -5.30 -12.43
CA GLY A 31 18.76 -5.22 -12.79
C GLY A 31 19.47 -3.90 -12.47
N GLN A 32 18.78 -2.93 -11.89
CA GLN A 32 19.43 -1.71 -11.42
C GLN A 32 19.74 -1.83 -9.93
N LYS A 33 20.96 -1.44 -9.56
CA LYS A 33 21.25 -1.07 -8.17
C LYS A 33 20.41 0.16 -7.87
N CYS A 34 19.28 -0.05 -7.27
CA CYS A 34 18.47 1.04 -6.86
C CYS A 34 18.05 0.85 -5.42
N PRO A 35 18.73 1.52 -4.53
CA PRO A 35 18.21 1.64 -3.21
C PRO A 35 16.83 2.30 -3.33
N SER A 36 15.78 1.66 -2.82
CA SER A 36 14.52 2.31 -2.60
C SER A 36 14.81 3.59 -1.85
N SER A 37 14.32 4.70 -2.33
CA SER A 37 14.61 5.98 -1.71
C SER A 37 13.43 6.94 -1.87
N VAL A 38 13.40 7.92 -0.99
CA VAL A 38 12.49 9.04 -1.14
C VAL A 38 13.21 10.14 -1.90
N LEU A 39 12.63 10.61 -2.98
CA LEU A 39 13.17 11.65 -3.83
C LEU A 39 12.32 12.91 -3.73
N TYR A 40 12.96 14.05 -3.64
CA TYR A 40 12.32 15.37 -3.59
C TYR A 40 12.55 16.14 -4.87
N PHE A 41 11.49 16.71 -5.40
CA PHE A 41 11.52 17.54 -6.60
C PHE A 41 10.78 18.85 -6.34
N SER A 42 11.18 19.91 -7.01
CA SER A 42 10.40 21.14 -7.07
C SER A 42 9.09 20.93 -7.84
N GLU A 43 8.17 21.86 -7.73
CA GLU A 43 6.96 21.92 -8.57
C GLU A 43 7.23 21.91 -10.09
N LYS A 44 8.45 22.25 -10.50
CA LYS A 44 8.91 22.22 -11.90
C LYS A 44 9.56 20.89 -12.30
N GLY A 45 9.61 19.91 -11.38
CA GLY A 45 10.23 18.59 -11.61
C GLY A 45 11.76 18.56 -11.46
N ASN A 46 12.40 19.65 -11.00
CA ASN A 46 13.83 19.63 -10.74
C ASN A 46 14.13 18.87 -9.44
N PHE A 47 15.13 17.98 -9.51
CA PHE A 47 15.60 17.26 -8.33
C PHE A 47 16.15 18.23 -7.26
N ILE A 48 15.76 18.01 -6.02
CA ILE A 48 16.18 18.80 -4.86
C ILE A 48 17.08 17.96 -3.94
N ASP A 49 16.56 16.82 -3.42
CA ASP A 49 17.24 16.01 -2.42
C ASP A 49 16.71 14.57 -2.42
N THR A 50 17.36 13.71 -1.63
CA THR A 50 16.96 12.31 -1.48
C THR A 50 17.20 11.81 -0.07
N ILE A 51 16.32 10.92 0.39
CA ILE A 51 16.57 10.07 1.55
C ILE A 51 16.95 8.69 1.01
N PRO A 52 18.13 8.15 1.34
CA PRO A 52 18.57 6.84 0.88
C PRO A 52 17.71 5.72 1.46
N ASN A 53 17.82 4.56 0.85
CA ASN A 53 17.13 3.35 1.30
C ASN A 53 17.46 3.02 2.76
N ILE A 54 16.42 2.72 3.52
CA ILE A 54 16.53 2.35 4.95
C ILE A 54 16.56 0.84 5.19
N ILE A 55 16.33 0.04 4.15
CA ILE A 55 16.44 -1.41 4.22
C ILE A 55 17.70 -1.87 3.48
N PRO A 56 18.38 -2.94 3.94
CA PRO A 56 19.54 -3.47 3.26
C PRO A 56 19.20 -3.89 1.83
N GLU A 57 20.10 -3.61 0.89
CA GLU A 57 19.97 -4.11 -0.48
C GLU A 57 20.03 -5.65 -0.48
N LEU A 58 19.10 -6.27 -1.19
CA LEU A 58 19.27 -7.66 -1.59
C LEU A 58 20.33 -7.71 -2.70
N GLY A 59 21.14 -8.76 -2.67
CA GLY A 59 22.14 -8.93 -3.73
C GLY A 59 21.47 -8.94 -5.09
N THR A 60 21.82 -7.97 -5.95
CA THR A 60 21.33 -7.88 -7.32
C THR A 60 22.22 -8.67 -8.27
N GLY A 61 21.62 -9.33 -9.26
CA GLY A 61 22.28 -9.83 -10.47
C GLY A 61 21.98 -8.92 -11.65
N GLN A 62 22.61 -9.16 -12.78
CA GLN A 62 22.22 -8.52 -14.03
C GLN A 62 20.96 -9.20 -14.59
N VAL A 63 20.25 -8.53 -15.49
CA VAL A 63 19.03 -9.09 -16.09
C VAL A 63 19.31 -10.42 -16.79
N ASP A 64 20.47 -10.52 -17.45
CA ASP A 64 20.91 -11.73 -18.17
C ASP A 64 21.22 -12.91 -17.23
N ASP A 65 21.39 -12.66 -15.94
CA ASP A 65 21.66 -13.68 -14.92
C ASP A 65 20.38 -14.21 -14.25
N ILE A 66 19.19 -13.79 -14.68
CA ILE A 66 17.93 -14.25 -14.09
C ILE A 66 17.72 -15.73 -14.41
N SER A 67 17.67 -16.55 -13.37
CA SER A 67 17.37 -17.99 -13.48
C SER A 67 15.91 -18.30 -13.37
N SER A 68 15.16 -17.55 -12.54
CA SER A 68 13.70 -17.70 -12.44
C SER A 68 13.00 -16.44 -11.95
N ILE A 69 11.74 -16.30 -12.36
CA ILE A 69 10.81 -15.28 -11.85
C ILE A 69 9.55 -15.98 -11.40
N SER A 70 9.12 -15.72 -10.17
CA SER A 70 7.85 -16.19 -9.66
C SER A 70 6.99 -15.02 -9.16
N VAL A 71 5.68 -15.11 -9.41
CA VAL A 71 4.73 -14.08 -9.01
C VAL A 71 3.71 -14.67 -8.07
N ARG A 72 3.59 -14.09 -6.89
CA ARG A 72 2.51 -14.39 -5.95
C ARG A 72 1.50 -13.26 -5.98
N LYS A 73 0.21 -13.60 -6.07
CA LYS A 73 -0.92 -12.64 -6.15
C LYS A 73 -1.89 -12.84 -4.98
N GLY A 74 -2.84 -11.92 -4.84
CA GLY A 74 -3.92 -12.06 -3.88
C GLY A 74 -3.61 -11.52 -2.49
N PHE A 75 -2.71 -10.55 -2.38
CA PHE A 75 -2.31 -9.94 -1.10
C PHE A 75 -3.04 -8.61 -0.81
N GLY A 76 -4.35 -8.57 -1.05
CA GLY A 76 -5.16 -7.40 -0.75
C GLY A 76 -4.67 -6.17 -1.50
N LEU A 77 -4.49 -5.06 -0.78
CA LEU A 77 -4.05 -3.79 -1.36
C LEU A 77 -2.61 -3.80 -1.88
N LEU A 78 -1.79 -4.75 -1.44
CA LEU A 78 -0.45 -4.95 -1.99
C LEU A 78 -0.48 -5.54 -3.40
N GLY A 79 -1.54 -6.26 -3.77
CA GLY A 79 -1.73 -6.90 -5.06
C GLY A 79 -0.85 -8.13 -5.25
N GLY A 80 0.44 -7.94 -5.49
CA GLY A 80 1.35 -9.06 -5.75
C GLY A 80 2.81 -8.77 -5.40
N ILE A 81 3.56 -9.86 -5.28
CA ILE A 81 5.02 -9.85 -5.03
C ILE A 81 5.69 -10.65 -6.11
N ILE A 82 6.71 -10.07 -6.71
CA ILE A 82 7.57 -10.69 -7.72
C ILE A 82 8.89 -11.09 -7.05
N HIS A 83 9.18 -12.38 -7.06
CA HIS A 83 10.47 -12.92 -6.63
C HIS A 83 11.33 -13.20 -7.84
N ILE A 84 12.57 -12.74 -7.78
CA ILE A 84 13.58 -12.92 -8.84
C ILE A 84 14.73 -13.67 -8.24
N GLN A 85 15.09 -14.78 -8.87
CA GLN A 85 16.25 -15.57 -8.53
C GLN A 85 17.29 -15.47 -9.63
N TYR A 86 18.54 -15.29 -9.25
CA TYR A 86 19.69 -15.17 -10.17
C TYR A 86 20.52 -16.45 -10.13
N SER A 87 21.21 -16.73 -11.24
CA SER A 87 22.08 -17.92 -11.39
C SER A 87 23.21 -17.99 -10.37
N ASN A 88 23.60 -16.86 -9.81
CA ASN A 88 24.59 -16.77 -8.73
C ASN A 88 24.01 -17.05 -7.33
N GLY A 89 22.76 -17.51 -7.21
CA GLY A 89 22.05 -17.79 -5.97
C GLY A 89 21.49 -16.58 -5.23
N LYS A 90 21.71 -15.36 -5.75
CA LYS A 90 21.10 -14.15 -5.16
C LYS A 90 19.61 -14.06 -5.49
N GLN A 91 18.91 -13.30 -4.68
CA GLN A 91 17.47 -13.08 -4.85
C GLN A 91 17.14 -11.60 -4.73
N SER A 92 16.11 -11.15 -5.45
CA SER A 92 15.52 -9.85 -5.24
C SER A 92 13.98 -9.95 -5.20
N ILE A 93 13.35 -8.93 -4.62
CA ILE A 93 11.91 -8.83 -4.48
C ILE A 93 11.47 -7.49 -5.05
N CYS A 94 10.46 -7.53 -5.90
CA CYS A 94 9.81 -6.34 -6.43
C CYS A 94 8.33 -6.37 -6.07
N VAL A 95 7.80 -5.25 -5.60
CA VAL A 95 6.39 -5.07 -5.24
C VAL A 95 5.84 -3.86 -6.00
N PRO A 96 5.26 -4.09 -7.18
CA PRO A 96 4.87 -3.00 -8.09
C PRO A 96 3.85 -2.02 -7.52
N ASN A 97 2.95 -2.51 -6.66
CA ASN A 97 1.82 -1.72 -6.14
C ASN A 97 2.03 -1.27 -4.69
N HIS A 98 3.27 -1.30 -4.18
CA HIS A 98 3.52 -0.84 -2.82
C HIS A 98 3.31 0.67 -2.70
N THR A 99 2.36 1.08 -1.86
CA THR A 99 2.12 2.48 -1.52
C THR A 99 2.89 2.82 -0.24
N ALA A 100 4.05 3.42 -0.40
CA ALA A 100 4.93 3.76 0.72
C ALA A 100 4.64 5.14 1.32
N LEU A 101 3.96 6.02 0.59
CA LEU A 101 3.74 7.41 0.95
C LEU A 101 2.25 7.72 1.08
N TRP A 102 1.88 8.45 2.12
CA TRP A 102 0.56 9.05 2.25
C TRP A 102 0.64 10.38 3.00
N LYS A 103 -0.40 11.21 2.85
CA LYS A 103 -0.50 12.49 3.54
C LYS A 103 -1.48 12.37 4.70
N ASN A 104 -1.09 12.89 5.86
CA ASN A 104 -1.97 13.08 7.00
C ASN A 104 -1.84 14.53 7.47
N ASN A 105 -2.88 15.33 7.29
CA ASN A 105 -2.81 16.78 7.38
C ASN A 105 -1.72 17.33 6.42
N ASN A 106 -0.84 18.18 6.92
CA ASN A 106 0.29 18.72 6.15
C ASN A 106 1.58 17.91 6.28
N GLU A 107 1.53 16.73 6.89
CA GLU A 107 2.69 15.86 7.07
C GLU A 107 2.66 14.69 6.11
N ILE A 108 3.81 14.34 5.55
CA ILE A 108 3.95 13.15 4.73
C ILE A 108 4.44 12.01 5.59
N ARG A 109 3.73 10.89 5.52
CA ARG A 109 4.14 9.63 6.13
C ARG A 109 4.82 8.75 5.11
N PHE A 110 5.78 8.00 5.61
CA PHE A 110 6.53 7.03 4.82
C PHE A 110 6.64 5.71 5.58
N LYS A 111 6.33 4.62 4.91
CA LYS A 111 6.56 3.27 5.41
C LYS A 111 7.10 2.41 4.29
N GLU A 112 8.36 2.01 4.40
CA GLU A 112 8.94 1.02 3.49
C GLU A 112 8.37 -0.37 3.77
N LEU A 113 8.25 -1.17 2.73
CA LEU A 113 7.85 -2.57 2.86
C LEU A 113 8.78 -3.34 3.77
N PHE A 114 8.75 -4.27 4.38
CA PHE A 114 9.73 -4.97 5.25
C PHE A 114 10.36 -4.10 6.36
N THR A 115 9.71 -2.98 6.72
CA THR A 115 9.98 -2.28 7.97
C THR A 115 8.73 -2.30 8.84
N ASP A 116 8.91 -2.22 10.13
CA ASP A 116 7.82 -2.10 11.09
C ASP A 116 7.56 -0.65 11.54
N THR A 117 8.30 0.29 10.98
CA THR A 117 8.26 1.70 11.38
C THR A 117 7.58 2.56 10.33
N ILE A 118 6.64 3.38 10.78
CA ILE A 118 6.11 4.52 10.03
C ILE A 118 6.95 5.73 10.40
N TYR A 119 7.38 6.47 9.39
CA TYR A 119 8.14 7.71 9.54
C TYR A 119 7.31 8.91 9.11
N THR A 120 7.63 10.06 9.69
CA THR A 120 7.28 11.39 9.15
C THR A 120 8.47 11.89 8.34
N LEU A 121 8.20 12.41 7.14
CA LEU A 121 9.20 13.10 6.34
C LEU A 121 9.24 14.56 6.76
N LYS A 122 10.39 15.00 7.29
CA LYS A 122 10.59 16.37 7.75
C LYS A 122 12.00 16.81 7.45
N ASP A 123 12.14 17.99 6.87
CA ASP A 123 13.44 18.59 6.55
C ASP A 123 14.41 17.62 5.85
N TYR A 124 13.88 16.86 4.87
CA TYR A 124 14.59 15.81 4.10
C TYR A 124 15.14 14.67 4.98
N GLN A 125 14.52 14.42 6.14
CA GLN A 125 14.91 13.37 7.08
C GLN A 125 13.71 12.50 7.48
N LEU A 126 14.03 11.33 8.03
CA LEU A 126 13.06 10.40 8.59
C LEU A 126 12.96 10.58 10.10
N GLU A 127 11.84 11.08 10.60
CA GLU A 127 11.52 11.08 12.03
C GLU A 127 10.59 9.88 12.34
N LYS A 128 10.92 9.07 13.34
CA LYS A 128 10.06 7.94 13.74
C LYS A 128 8.72 8.47 14.25
N HIS A 129 7.64 7.97 13.66
CA HIS A 129 6.28 8.33 14.03
C HIS A 129 5.60 7.22 14.84
N MET A 130 5.60 6.00 14.34
CA MET A 130 4.93 4.86 14.94
C MET A 130 5.65 3.56 14.59
N ILE A 131 5.53 2.55 15.46
CA ILE A 131 6.14 1.23 15.26
C ILE A 131 5.06 0.15 15.42
N PHE A 132 5.00 -0.78 14.47
CA PHE A 132 4.23 -2.00 14.60
C PHE A 132 5.03 -3.02 15.43
N ASN A 133 4.60 -3.26 16.65
CA ASN A 133 5.22 -4.28 17.50
C ASN A 133 4.64 -5.66 17.17
N THR A 134 5.28 -6.38 16.28
CA THR A 134 4.88 -7.75 15.89
C THR A 134 5.48 -8.84 16.78
N GLY A 135 6.24 -8.45 17.81
CA GLY A 135 6.83 -9.36 18.79
C GLY A 135 7.71 -10.45 18.16
N LYS A 136 7.46 -11.71 18.52
CA LYS A 136 8.21 -12.87 17.97
C LYS A 136 8.01 -13.11 16.48
N TYR A 137 7.00 -12.48 15.86
CA TYR A 137 6.72 -12.58 14.42
C TYR A 137 7.39 -11.50 13.61
N HIS A 138 8.21 -10.65 14.24
CA HIS A 138 8.99 -9.62 13.56
C HIS A 138 9.81 -10.21 12.41
N TRP A 139 9.80 -9.50 11.28
CA TRP A 139 10.53 -9.93 10.10
C TRP A 139 11.66 -8.95 9.80
N PRO A 140 12.91 -9.32 10.12
CA PRO A 140 14.06 -8.49 9.78
C PRO A 140 14.15 -8.30 8.26
N ALA A 141 14.42 -7.08 7.84
CA ALA A 141 14.48 -6.74 6.42
C ALA A 141 15.56 -7.53 5.65
N GLU A 142 16.63 -7.93 6.34
CA GLU A 142 17.72 -8.76 5.82
C GLU A 142 17.26 -10.16 5.45
N GLU A 143 16.23 -10.68 6.14
CA GLU A 143 15.69 -12.03 5.97
C GLU A 143 14.48 -12.08 5.02
N ARG A 144 14.20 -11.02 4.25
CA ARG A 144 12.98 -10.92 3.43
C ARG A 144 12.94 -11.81 2.20
N THR A 145 14.01 -12.52 1.90
CA THR A 145 14.10 -13.49 0.80
C THR A 145 13.27 -14.74 1.09
N LEU A 146 12.94 -15.50 0.04
CA LEU A 146 12.25 -16.77 0.14
C LEU A 146 13.06 -17.74 1.00
N SER A 147 12.54 -18.14 2.15
CA SER A 147 13.19 -19.05 3.09
C SER A 147 12.14 -19.77 3.93
N GLU A 148 12.39 -21.04 4.22
CA GLU A 148 11.56 -21.86 5.13
C GLU A 148 11.49 -21.25 6.53
N ASN A 149 12.56 -20.57 6.97
CA ASN A 149 12.62 -19.91 8.28
C ASN A 149 11.64 -18.73 8.43
N ASN A 150 11.05 -18.26 7.33
CA ASN A 150 10.15 -17.11 7.30
C ASN A 150 8.66 -17.50 7.26
N SER A 151 8.35 -18.78 7.50
CA SER A 151 6.98 -19.33 7.37
C SER A 151 5.95 -18.69 8.31
N ASP A 152 6.36 -18.14 9.45
CA ASP A 152 5.44 -17.60 10.47
C ASP A 152 5.66 -16.08 10.71
N ARG A 153 6.33 -15.39 9.80
CA ARG A 153 6.61 -13.95 9.90
C ARG A 153 5.39 -13.10 9.52
N ILE A 154 5.34 -11.88 10.06
CA ILE A 154 4.32 -10.88 9.74
C ILE A 154 4.93 -9.80 8.87
N LEU A 155 4.32 -9.56 7.72
CA LEU A 155 4.61 -8.42 6.84
C LEU A 155 3.47 -7.43 6.92
N VAL A 156 3.71 -6.24 7.46
CA VAL A 156 2.75 -5.13 7.36
C VAL A 156 2.86 -4.56 5.94
N SER A 157 1.87 -4.88 5.13
CA SER A 157 1.87 -4.68 3.68
C SER A 157 1.29 -3.34 3.23
N TYR A 158 0.45 -2.75 4.06
CA TYR A 158 -0.24 -1.49 3.78
C TYR A 158 -0.50 -0.73 5.08
N ALA A 159 -0.43 0.59 5.03
CA ALA A 159 -0.81 1.47 6.13
C ALA A 159 -1.24 2.84 5.60
N ILE A 160 -2.31 3.37 6.15
CA ILE A 160 -2.77 4.75 5.97
C ILE A 160 -3.39 5.23 7.28
N GLU A 161 -3.32 6.52 7.56
CA GLU A 161 -3.87 7.08 8.79
C GLU A 161 -4.56 8.42 8.57
N ASN A 162 -5.50 8.71 9.45
CA ASN A 162 -6.02 10.04 9.71
C ASN A 162 -5.74 10.44 11.18
N ASN A 163 -6.34 11.53 11.65
CA ASN A 163 -6.14 12.00 13.02
C ASN A 163 -6.68 11.07 14.10
N LYS A 164 -7.62 10.19 13.78
CA LYS A 164 -8.31 9.31 14.72
C LYS A 164 -7.80 7.88 14.66
N LEU A 165 -7.58 7.38 13.47
CA LEU A 165 -7.36 5.97 13.21
C LEU A 165 -6.13 5.75 12.32
N LEU A 166 -5.48 4.59 12.51
CA LEU A 166 -4.55 4.00 11.56
C LEU A 166 -5.19 2.72 11.03
N TYR A 167 -5.45 2.67 9.74
CA TYR A 167 -5.83 1.44 9.05
C TYR A 167 -4.59 0.78 8.45
N PHE A 168 -4.47 -0.52 8.57
CA PHE A 168 -3.36 -1.27 8.00
C PHE A 168 -3.77 -2.68 7.59
N GLN A 169 -3.02 -3.25 6.65
CA GLN A 169 -3.10 -4.67 6.31
C GLN A 169 -1.78 -5.34 6.63
N PHE A 170 -1.86 -6.62 7.01
CA PHE A 170 -0.67 -7.43 7.19
C PHE A 170 -0.90 -8.86 6.72
N ILE A 171 0.18 -9.49 6.29
CA ILE A 171 0.21 -10.86 5.82
C ILE A 171 1.01 -11.67 6.83
N ARG A 172 0.45 -12.79 7.27
CA ARG A 172 1.18 -13.79 8.04
C ARG A 172 1.48 -14.98 7.16
N GLY A 173 2.72 -15.47 7.22
CA GLY A 173 3.13 -16.63 6.44
C GLY A 173 3.18 -16.39 4.94
N LEU A 174 3.70 -15.24 4.50
CA LEU A 174 3.80 -14.84 3.09
C LEU A 174 4.34 -15.95 2.17
N TYR A 175 5.29 -16.73 2.66
CA TYR A 175 5.96 -17.79 1.89
C TYR A 175 5.40 -19.20 2.14
N THR A 176 4.32 -19.31 2.88
CA THR A 176 3.60 -20.58 3.06
C THR A 176 2.69 -20.86 1.87
N GLU A 177 2.14 -22.05 1.80
CA GLU A 177 1.12 -22.43 0.80
C GLU A 177 -0.18 -21.64 0.99
N LYS A 178 -0.49 -21.26 2.22
CA LYS A 178 -1.73 -20.54 2.59
C LYS A 178 -1.40 -19.31 3.44
N PRO A 179 -0.91 -18.24 2.82
CA PRO A 179 -0.72 -16.99 3.53
C PRO A 179 -2.07 -16.44 3.99
N VAL A 180 -2.09 -15.85 5.17
CA VAL A 180 -3.32 -15.27 5.76
C VAL A 180 -3.19 -13.76 5.77
N LEU A 181 -4.16 -13.09 5.19
CA LEU A 181 -4.25 -11.63 5.15
C LEU A 181 -5.20 -11.13 6.24
N TYR A 182 -4.81 -10.06 6.92
CA TYR A 182 -5.57 -9.41 7.98
C TYR A 182 -5.74 -7.92 7.72
N ASN A 183 -6.89 -7.40 8.12
CA ASN A 183 -7.15 -5.97 8.30
C ASN A 183 -6.95 -5.59 9.76
N GLY A 184 -6.37 -4.43 10.01
CA GLY A 184 -6.20 -3.89 11.34
C GLY A 184 -6.63 -2.42 11.41
N ILE A 185 -7.25 -2.04 12.51
CA ILE A 185 -7.55 -0.64 12.85
C ILE A 185 -6.97 -0.36 14.24
N TYR A 186 -6.13 0.66 14.32
CA TYR A 186 -5.66 1.19 15.60
C TYR A 186 -6.37 2.52 15.88
N ASP A 187 -7.11 2.58 16.98
CA ASP A 187 -7.72 3.80 17.48
C ASP A 187 -6.69 4.59 18.30
N LYS A 188 -6.33 5.77 17.82
CA LYS A 188 -5.31 6.62 18.43
C LYS A 188 -5.75 7.20 19.76
N LYS A 189 -7.05 7.34 20.00
CA LYS A 189 -7.60 7.86 21.25
C LYS A 189 -7.61 6.80 22.35
N THR A 190 -8.15 5.63 22.06
CA THR A 190 -8.27 4.52 23.03
C THR A 190 -7.00 3.68 23.13
N LYS A 191 -6.09 3.79 22.16
CA LYS A 191 -4.87 2.97 22.03
C LYS A 191 -5.16 1.49 21.84
N VAL A 192 -6.34 1.15 21.32
CA VAL A 192 -6.77 -0.21 21.07
C VAL A 192 -6.58 -0.56 19.59
N THR A 193 -6.11 -1.77 19.33
CA THR A 193 -6.02 -2.34 17.98
C THR A 193 -7.08 -3.42 17.80
N HIS A 194 -7.87 -3.30 16.75
CA HIS A 194 -8.80 -4.33 16.29
C HIS A 194 -8.25 -5.00 15.04
N ILE A 195 -8.33 -6.32 14.98
CA ILE A 195 -7.82 -7.13 13.88
C ILE A 195 -8.91 -8.11 13.44
N ALA A 196 -9.09 -8.24 12.12
CA ALA A 196 -9.97 -9.20 11.50
C ALA A 196 -9.29 -9.85 10.28
N LEU A 197 -9.78 -11.00 9.84
CA LEU A 197 -9.38 -11.55 8.54
C LEU A 197 -9.76 -10.56 7.43
N ALA A 198 -8.93 -10.42 6.42
CA ALA A 198 -9.17 -9.45 5.35
C ALA A 198 -10.37 -9.81 4.47
N ASP A 199 -10.76 -11.08 4.43
CA ASP A 199 -12.00 -11.52 3.79
C ASP A 199 -13.24 -10.92 4.46
N ASN A 200 -13.14 -10.60 5.77
CA ASN A 200 -14.13 -9.81 6.48
C ASN A 200 -13.86 -8.32 6.19
N LYS A 201 -14.26 -7.88 5.02
CA LYS A 201 -14.18 -6.46 4.62
C LYS A 201 -14.99 -5.59 5.59
N PHE A 202 -14.84 -4.28 5.49
CA PHE A 202 -15.69 -3.35 6.24
C PHE A 202 -17.11 -3.45 5.73
N ILE A 203 -18.04 -3.72 6.66
CA ILE A 203 -19.45 -3.79 6.35
C ILE A 203 -20.04 -2.38 6.55
N ASP A 204 -20.78 -1.92 5.56
CA ASP A 204 -21.60 -0.72 5.66
C ASP A 204 -22.91 -1.10 6.37
N ASP A 205 -22.99 -0.81 7.66
CA ASP A 205 -24.16 -1.10 8.48
C ASP A 205 -25.29 -0.05 8.31
N LEU A 206 -25.01 1.04 7.62
CA LEU A 206 -26.00 2.09 7.33
C LEU A 206 -26.78 1.79 6.06
N THR A 207 -26.08 1.56 4.94
CA THR A 207 -26.74 1.36 3.64
C THR A 207 -26.81 -0.10 3.23
N GLN A 208 -26.12 -0.99 3.93
CA GLN A 208 -25.98 -2.43 3.62
C GLN A 208 -25.46 -2.71 2.21
N LEU A 209 -24.77 -1.73 1.61
CA LEU A 209 -24.08 -1.92 0.35
C LEU A 209 -22.89 -2.87 0.50
N MET A 210 -22.28 -3.20 -0.62
CA MET A 210 -21.19 -4.16 -0.66
C MET A 210 -20.04 -3.80 0.30
N PRO A 211 -19.46 -4.80 0.97
CA PRO A 211 -18.31 -4.59 1.83
C PRO A 211 -17.12 -4.03 1.06
N PHE A 212 -16.37 -3.13 1.66
CA PHE A 212 -15.25 -2.43 1.03
C PHE A 212 -13.98 -2.45 1.91
N ASN A 213 -12.84 -2.14 1.33
CA ASN A 213 -11.61 -1.85 2.06
C ASN A 213 -11.20 -0.40 1.82
N PRO A 214 -10.89 0.39 2.86
CA PRO A 214 -10.42 1.75 2.67
C PRO A 214 -9.06 1.75 1.97
N THR A 215 -8.94 2.57 0.92
CA THR A 215 -7.70 2.76 0.17
C THR A 215 -7.11 4.15 0.33
N PHE A 216 -7.93 5.10 0.80
CA PHE A 216 -7.52 6.49 1.00
C PHE A 216 -8.19 7.07 2.23
N PHE A 217 -7.55 8.10 2.80
CA PHE A 217 -8.18 9.08 3.67
C PHE A 217 -8.10 10.45 3.01
N ASN A 218 -9.16 11.22 3.11
CA ASN A 218 -9.08 12.62 2.75
C ASN A 218 -8.66 13.49 3.96
N GLU A 219 -8.42 14.77 3.72
CA GLU A 219 -8.01 15.73 4.76
C GLU A 219 -9.05 15.91 5.88
N LYS A 220 -10.32 15.57 5.61
CA LYS A 220 -11.40 15.59 6.61
C LYS A 220 -11.44 14.33 7.46
N GLY A 221 -10.58 13.35 7.15
CA GLY A 221 -10.54 12.06 7.84
C GLY A 221 -11.62 11.09 7.40
N GLU A 222 -12.26 11.35 6.26
CA GLU A 222 -13.21 10.42 5.65
C GLU A 222 -12.43 9.31 4.94
N TYR A 223 -12.91 8.09 5.08
CA TYR A 223 -12.40 6.95 4.34
C TYR A 223 -12.89 7.01 2.90
N ALA A 224 -12.05 6.60 1.97
CA ALA A 224 -12.43 6.45 0.58
C ALA A 224 -11.99 5.10 0.04
N SER A 225 -12.81 4.54 -0.82
CA SER A 225 -12.49 3.35 -1.60
C SER A 225 -12.97 3.55 -3.03
N LEU A 226 -12.24 2.93 -3.96
CA LEU A 226 -12.65 2.86 -5.36
C LEU A 226 -13.22 1.46 -5.60
N VAL A 227 -14.46 1.40 -6.07
CA VAL A 227 -15.17 0.14 -6.35
C VAL A 227 -15.54 0.11 -7.82
N GLN A 228 -15.27 -1.00 -8.49
CA GLN A 228 -15.63 -1.16 -9.89
C GLN A 228 -17.16 -1.24 -10.03
N ALA A 229 -17.69 -0.69 -11.12
CA ALA A 229 -19.12 -0.72 -11.38
C ALA A 229 -19.65 -2.17 -11.47
N ASP A 230 -18.90 -3.05 -12.12
CA ASP A 230 -19.23 -4.47 -12.25
C ASP A 230 -19.37 -5.18 -10.91
N ASP A 231 -18.48 -4.85 -9.95
CA ASP A 231 -18.53 -5.42 -8.59
C ASP A 231 -19.82 -4.98 -7.87
N ILE A 232 -20.24 -3.73 -8.06
CA ILE A 232 -21.49 -3.19 -7.47
C ILE A 232 -22.70 -3.88 -8.11
N LEU A 233 -22.72 -4.00 -9.43
CA LEU A 233 -23.82 -4.65 -10.17
C LEU A 233 -23.96 -6.11 -9.74
N SER A 234 -22.87 -6.85 -9.71
CA SER A 234 -22.86 -8.24 -9.27
C SER A 234 -23.37 -8.38 -7.82
N TRP A 235 -22.91 -7.49 -6.94
CA TRP A 235 -23.38 -7.47 -5.55
C TRP A 235 -24.89 -7.24 -5.45
N LEU A 236 -25.43 -6.27 -6.20
CA LEU A 236 -26.87 -5.96 -6.18
C LEU A 236 -27.71 -7.09 -6.79
N GLU A 237 -27.19 -7.82 -7.78
CA GLU A 237 -27.84 -9.01 -8.32
C GLU A 237 -27.90 -10.17 -7.31
N GLU A 238 -26.84 -10.35 -6.55
CA GLU A 238 -26.76 -11.39 -5.51
C GLU A 238 -27.57 -11.05 -4.25
N HIS A 239 -27.89 -9.75 -4.03
CA HIS A 239 -28.58 -9.26 -2.84
C HIS A 239 -29.82 -8.43 -3.20
N PRO A 240 -30.84 -9.04 -3.83
CA PRO A 240 -32.04 -8.32 -4.30
C PRO A 240 -32.90 -7.76 -3.17
N GLU A 241 -32.67 -8.18 -1.92
CA GLU A 241 -33.33 -7.67 -0.72
C GLU A 241 -32.85 -6.27 -0.32
N ILE A 242 -31.68 -5.83 -0.78
CA ILE A 242 -31.11 -4.52 -0.45
C ILE A 242 -31.93 -3.41 -1.10
N LYS A 243 -32.45 -2.51 -0.28
CA LYS A 243 -33.15 -1.33 -0.75
C LYS A 243 -32.18 -0.18 -0.93
N ILE A 244 -31.94 0.17 -2.19
CA ILE A 244 -31.10 1.34 -2.51
C ILE A 244 -31.86 2.60 -2.08
N GLU A 245 -31.29 3.34 -1.14
CA GLU A 245 -31.82 4.62 -0.68
C GLU A 245 -31.84 5.66 -1.81
N LYS A 246 -32.68 6.70 -1.64
CA LYS A 246 -32.86 7.72 -2.68
C LYS A 246 -31.55 8.45 -3.00
N GLU A 247 -30.74 8.69 -1.99
CA GLU A 247 -29.43 9.35 -2.08
C GLU A 247 -28.43 8.55 -2.92
N LEU A 248 -28.62 7.22 -2.97
CA LEU A 248 -27.79 6.27 -3.72
C LEU A 248 -28.42 5.83 -5.03
N SER A 249 -29.50 6.48 -5.47
CA SER A 249 -30.26 6.10 -6.68
C SER A 249 -29.40 6.06 -7.95
N VAL A 250 -28.28 6.80 -7.99
CA VAL A 250 -27.30 6.77 -9.08
C VAL A 250 -26.75 5.37 -9.34
N LEU A 251 -26.73 4.49 -8.33
CA LEU A 251 -26.27 3.11 -8.49
C LEU A 251 -27.19 2.27 -9.40
N LYS A 252 -28.44 2.69 -9.61
CA LYS A 252 -29.38 2.06 -10.53
C LYS A 252 -29.12 2.38 -12.02
N GLU A 253 -28.29 3.40 -12.25
CA GLU A 253 -27.93 3.86 -13.59
C GLU A 253 -26.58 3.28 -14.05
N LEU A 254 -25.90 2.52 -13.17
CA LEU A 254 -24.64 1.86 -13.50
C LEU A 254 -24.85 0.77 -14.58
N ASN A 255 -23.83 0.60 -15.39
CA ASN A 255 -23.69 -0.49 -16.34
C ASN A 255 -22.21 -0.94 -16.40
N GLU A 256 -21.92 -2.01 -17.09
CA GLU A 256 -20.57 -2.60 -17.20
C GLU A 256 -19.50 -1.63 -17.77
N GLU A 257 -19.91 -0.62 -18.53
CA GLU A 257 -19.02 0.40 -19.11
C GLU A 257 -18.87 1.63 -18.20
N SER A 258 -19.56 1.65 -17.05
CA SER A 258 -19.50 2.78 -16.11
C SER A 258 -18.13 2.89 -15.44
N ASN A 259 -17.72 4.13 -15.19
CA ASN A 259 -16.51 4.38 -14.41
C ASN A 259 -16.63 3.82 -12.99
N PRO A 260 -15.49 3.49 -12.35
CA PRO A 260 -15.49 3.10 -10.94
C PRO A 260 -16.15 4.15 -10.05
N VAL A 261 -16.82 3.67 -9.02
CA VAL A 261 -17.52 4.49 -8.03
C VAL A 261 -16.59 4.78 -6.85
N VAL A 262 -16.55 6.03 -6.41
CA VAL A 262 -15.86 6.42 -5.18
C VAL A 262 -16.83 6.31 -4.01
N VAL A 263 -16.55 5.38 -3.10
CA VAL A 263 -17.28 5.23 -1.84
C VAL A 263 -16.60 6.10 -0.79
N LEU A 264 -17.35 7.00 -0.16
CA LEU A 264 -16.89 7.84 0.95
C LEU A 264 -17.63 7.48 2.22
N VAL A 265 -16.88 7.18 3.29
CA VAL A 265 -17.42 6.86 4.60
C VAL A 265 -16.87 7.84 5.63
N LYS A 266 -17.80 8.43 6.41
CA LYS A 266 -17.52 9.48 7.41
C LYS A 266 -17.36 8.90 8.82
#